data_ef66dc0ab62b86bfbf075387420a33a3
#
_entry.id   ef66dc0ab62b86bfbf075387420a33a3
#
_cell.length_a   1.000
_cell.length_b   1.000
_cell.length_c   1.000
_cell.angle_alpha   90.00
_cell.angle_beta   90.00
_cell.angle_gamma   90.00
#
_symmetry.space_group_name_H-M   'P 1'
#
loop_
_entity.id
_entity.type
_entity.pdbx_description
1 polymer ?
#
loop_
_entity_poly.entity_id
_entity_poly.type
_entity_poly.pdbx_seq_one_letter_code
_entity_poly.pdbx_strand_id
1 'polypeptide(L)'
;GPSEILVLADETANPRYVAADLLSQAEHDEMASAILITTSRELAERVSEEAAKFTAQLSRKEIIQKSLDNYGYILIADNMEEAIAAVNEIASEHMEIVTKNPFEVMTKVRNAGAIFIGEYSSEPPGDYFAGPNHILPTNGTAKFFSPLNVDDFMKKTSIISYSKDALARVHKDIELFAKEEGLTAHANSIKVRFEEE
;
A
#
# COMPACT_ATOMS: atom_id res chain seq x y z
N GLY A 1 -12.50 4.00 -0.86
CA GLY A 1 -12.80 2.78 -0.12
C GLY A 1 -12.93 3.06 1.36
N PRO A 2 -13.29 2.08 2.20
CA PRO A 2 -13.27 2.24 3.64
C PRO A 2 -11.85 2.52 4.12
N SER A 3 -11.72 3.32 5.18
CA SER A 3 -10.43 3.69 5.77
C SER A 3 -9.74 2.50 6.42
N GLU A 4 -8.43 2.43 6.34
CA GLU A 4 -7.63 1.31 6.83
C GLU A 4 -6.38 1.80 7.56
N ILE A 5 -6.10 1.21 8.72
CA ILE A 5 -4.83 1.36 9.40
C ILE A 5 -4.23 -0.01 9.73
N LEU A 6 -2.93 -0.13 9.54
CA LEU A 6 -2.14 -1.24 10.02
C LEU A 6 -0.97 -0.69 10.83
N VAL A 7 -0.88 -1.07 12.09
CA VAL A 7 0.25 -0.76 12.96
C VAL A 7 1.14 -1.99 13.08
N LEU A 8 2.40 -1.88 12.70
CA LEU A 8 3.44 -2.88 12.97
C LEU A 8 4.26 -2.43 14.18
N ALA A 9 4.22 -3.18 15.24
CA ALA A 9 4.85 -2.80 16.51
C ALA A 9 5.64 -3.95 17.14
N ASP A 10 6.75 -3.64 17.77
CA ASP A 10 7.48 -4.57 18.65
C ASP A 10 7.22 -4.26 20.14
N GLU A 11 7.89 -4.97 21.03
CA GLU A 11 7.75 -4.82 22.50
C GLU A 11 8.11 -3.43 23.02
N THR A 12 8.77 -2.59 22.24
CA THR A 12 9.16 -1.24 22.67
C THR A 12 8.07 -0.20 22.48
N ALA A 13 7.00 -0.53 21.75
CA ALA A 13 5.91 0.38 21.47
C ALA A 13 5.08 0.70 22.72
N ASN A 14 4.58 1.94 22.79
CA ASN A 14 3.64 2.33 23.84
C ASN A 14 2.22 1.82 23.52
N PRO A 15 1.65 0.91 24.32
CA PRO A 15 0.34 0.32 24.02
C PRO A 15 -0.80 1.33 23.98
N ARG A 16 -0.69 2.45 24.71
CA ARG A 16 -1.71 3.51 24.69
C ARG A 16 -1.70 4.28 23.37
N TYR A 17 -0.50 4.51 22.80
CA TYR A 17 -0.38 5.20 21.51
C TYR A 17 -0.93 4.30 20.40
N VAL A 18 -0.49 3.05 20.34
CA VAL A 18 -0.98 2.07 19.37
C VAL A 18 -2.49 1.91 19.43
N ALA A 19 -3.07 1.81 20.63
CA ALA A 19 -4.52 1.72 20.81
C ALA A 19 -5.24 2.98 20.29
N ALA A 20 -4.71 4.17 20.57
CA ALA A 20 -5.29 5.42 20.10
C ALA A 20 -5.26 5.55 18.58
N ASP A 21 -4.14 5.14 17.96
CA ASP A 21 -3.95 5.18 16.51
C ASP A 21 -4.90 4.21 15.78
N LEU A 22 -5.08 2.99 16.30
CA LEU A 22 -6.07 2.04 15.77
C LEU A 22 -7.50 2.60 15.84
N LEU A 23 -7.84 3.27 16.96
CA LEU A 23 -9.18 3.82 17.16
C LEU A 23 -9.43 5.09 16.34
N SER A 24 -8.40 5.88 16.03
CA SER A 24 -8.53 7.04 15.14
C SER A 24 -9.07 6.64 13.76
N GLN A 25 -8.70 5.46 13.29
CA GLN A 25 -9.20 4.93 12.02
C GLN A 25 -10.56 4.24 12.18
N ALA A 26 -10.74 3.47 13.24
CA ALA A 26 -11.99 2.75 13.50
C ALA A 26 -13.19 3.68 13.66
N GLU A 27 -12.98 4.94 14.10
CA GLU A 27 -14.07 5.91 14.25
C GLU A 27 -14.60 6.50 12.92
N HIS A 28 -13.88 6.31 11.80
CA HIS A 28 -14.30 6.89 10.52
C HIS A 28 -15.60 6.27 9.99
N ASP A 29 -15.68 4.94 10.02
CA ASP A 29 -16.81 4.21 9.45
C ASP A 29 -16.93 2.80 10.05
N GLU A 30 -18.13 2.20 10.02
CA GLU A 30 -18.38 0.83 10.47
C GLU A 30 -17.61 -0.23 9.64
N MET A 31 -17.17 0.12 8.43
CA MET A 31 -16.37 -0.72 7.54
C MET A 31 -14.86 -0.41 7.60
N ALA A 32 -14.43 0.55 8.42
CA ALA A 32 -13.01 0.84 8.58
C ALA A 32 -12.29 -0.36 9.19
N SER A 33 -11.05 -0.60 8.76
CA SER A 33 -10.23 -1.67 9.33
C SER A 33 -9.11 -1.13 10.21
N ALA A 34 -8.88 -1.79 11.34
CA ALA A 34 -7.83 -1.46 12.29
C ALA A 34 -7.07 -2.72 12.68
N ILE A 35 -5.83 -2.84 12.21
CA ILE A 35 -5.03 -4.06 12.34
C ILE A 35 -3.74 -3.75 13.10
N LEU A 36 -3.49 -4.48 14.19
CA LEU A 36 -2.18 -4.54 14.84
C LEU A 36 -1.47 -5.82 14.40
N ILE A 37 -0.23 -5.71 13.94
CA ILE A 37 0.70 -6.84 13.81
C ILE A 37 1.84 -6.62 14.78
N THR A 38 2.12 -7.59 15.63
CA THR A 38 3.20 -7.49 16.61
C THR A 38 3.88 -8.83 16.84
N THR A 39 5.14 -8.78 17.27
CA THR A 39 5.88 -9.95 17.74
C THR A 39 5.75 -10.15 19.27
N SER A 40 5.08 -9.23 19.97
CA SER A 40 4.92 -9.25 21.43
C SER A 40 3.48 -9.53 21.85
N ARG A 41 3.26 -10.70 22.43
CA ARG A 41 1.95 -11.05 23.01
C ARG A 41 1.56 -10.08 24.14
N GLU A 42 2.51 -9.69 24.96
CA GLU A 42 2.27 -8.73 26.05
C GLU A 42 1.77 -7.39 25.50
N LEU A 43 2.40 -6.87 24.43
CA LEU A 43 1.95 -5.65 23.79
C LEU A 43 0.52 -5.82 23.25
N ALA A 44 0.24 -6.93 22.56
CA ALA A 44 -1.09 -7.22 22.03
C ALA A 44 -2.19 -7.16 23.08
N GLU A 45 -1.97 -7.81 24.22
CA GLU A 45 -2.91 -7.82 25.37
C GLU A 45 -3.12 -6.42 25.93
N ARG A 46 -2.05 -5.67 26.15
CA ARG A 46 -2.12 -4.29 26.68
C ARG A 46 -2.79 -3.33 25.70
N VAL A 47 -2.54 -3.45 24.39
CA VAL A 47 -3.23 -2.65 23.35
C VAL A 47 -4.73 -2.94 23.37
N SER A 48 -5.13 -4.20 23.46
CA SER A 48 -6.54 -4.59 23.56
C SER A 48 -7.23 -3.97 24.77
N GLU A 49 -6.57 -4.00 25.94
CA GLU A 49 -7.10 -3.38 27.16
C GLU A 49 -7.26 -1.86 27.03
N GLU A 50 -6.25 -1.16 26.47
CA GLU A 50 -6.30 0.30 26.30
C GLU A 50 -7.35 0.69 25.25
N ALA A 51 -7.47 -0.08 24.15
CA ALA A 51 -8.50 0.15 23.14
C ALA A 51 -9.91 0.06 23.73
N ALA A 52 -10.18 -0.94 24.59
CA ALA A 52 -11.46 -1.06 25.27
C ALA A 52 -11.74 0.14 26.21
N LYS A 53 -10.72 0.59 26.97
CA LYS A 53 -10.85 1.76 27.85
C LYS A 53 -11.14 3.04 27.06
N PHE A 54 -10.43 3.28 25.96
CA PHE A 54 -10.65 4.46 25.13
C PHE A 54 -11.99 4.43 24.42
N THR A 55 -12.38 3.30 23.83
CA THR A 55 -13.69 3.15 23.16
C THR A 55 -14.84 3.54 24.08
N ALA A 56 -14.77 3.18 25.37
CA ALA A 56 -15.82 3.52 26.34
C ALA A 56 -15.98 5.05 26.56
N GLN A 57 -14.94 5.84 26.26
CA GLN A 57 -14.88 7.29 26.48
C GLN A 57 -15.11 8.11 25.22
N LEU A 58 -14.94 7.51 24.04
CA LEU A 58 -15.04 8.21 22.75
C LEU A 58 -16.50 8.43 22.33
N SER A 59 -16.74 9.54 21.63
CA SER A 59 -18.09 9.94 21.22
C SER A 59 -18.71 9.03 20.17
N ARG A 60 -17.89 8.45 19.28
CA ARG A 60 -18.33 7.56 18.20
C ARG A 60 -18.20 6.07 18.54
N LYS A 61 -18.29 5.72 19.82
CA LYS A 61 -18.07 4.37 20.33
C LYS A 61 -18.86 3.26 19.62
N GLU A 62 -20.06 3.55 19.15
CA GLU A 62 -20.90 2.56 18.45
C GLU A 62 -20.33 2.22 17.06
N ILE A 63 -19.82 3.22 16.34
CA ILE A 63 -19.14 3.02 15.06
C ILE A 63 -17.83 2.28 15.26
N ILE A 64 -17.03 2.73 16.24
CA ILE A 64 -15.77 2.08 16.61
C ILE A 64 -16.00 0.61 16.93
N GLN A 65 -17.01 0.30 17.77
CA GLN A 65 -17.29 -1.08 18.15
C GLN A 65 -17.62 -1.95 16.94
N LYS A 66 -18.47 -1.48 16.02
CA LYS A 66 -18.82 -2.23 14.81
C LYS A 66 -17.62 -2.42 13.88
N SER A 67 -16.79 -1.39 13.73
CA SER A 67 -15.55 -1.47 12.96
C SER A 67 -14.63 -2.53 13.54
N LEU A 68 -14.38 -2.50 14.85
CA LEU A 68 -13.51 -3.46 15.53
C LEU A 68 -14.08 -4.90 15.52
N ASP A 69 -15.38 -5.06 15.70
CA ASP A 69 -16.03 -6.38 15.71
C ASP A 69 -15.95 -7.08 14.34
N ASN A 70 -15.97 -6.33 13.26
CA ASN A 70 -15.99 -6.85 11.90
C ASN A 70 -14.62 -6.82 11.20
N TYR A 71 -13.80 -5.80 11.48
CA TYR A 71 -12.56 -5.50 10.73
C TYR A 71 -11.38 -5.15 11.65
N GLY A 72 -11.51 -5.32 12.97
CA GLY A 72 -10.43 -5.17 13.93
C GLY A 72 -9.67 -6.48 14.13
N TYR A 73 -8.33 -6.45 14.01
CA TYR A 73 -7.51 -7.65 14.20
C TYR A 73 -6.25 -7.34 14.99
N ILE A 74 -5.87 -8.25 15.87
CA ILE A 74 -4.55 -8.29 16.50
C ILE A 74 -3.88 -9.59 16.09
N LEU A 75 -2.83 -9.49 15.28
CA LEU A 75 -2.06 -10.61 14.74
C LEU A 75 -0.72 -10.67 15.47
N ILE A 76 -0.38 -11.85 15.98
CA ILE A 76 0.90 -12.09 16.65
C ILE A 76 1.75 -12.94 15.71
N ALA A 77 2.85 -12.39 15.23
CA ALA A 77 3.82 -13.08 14.38
C ALA A 77 4.96 -13.69 15.22
N ASP A 78 5.51 -14.78 14.78
CA ASP A 78 6.63 -15.46 15.46
C ASP A 78 7.93 -14.62 15.40
N ASN A 79 8.08 -13.79 14.37
CA ASN A 79 9.23 -12.92 14.16
C ASN A 79 8.88 -11.72 13.26
N MET A 80 9.80 -10.75 13.19
CA MET A 80 9.60 -9.53 12.40
C MET A 80 9.54 -9.79 10.89
N GLU A 81 10.19 -10.81 10.38
CA GLU A 81 10.18 -11.16 8.95
C GLU A 81 8.78 -11.62 8.53
N GLU A 82 8.17 -12.49 9.31
CA GLU A 82 6.79 -12.94 9.11
C GLU A 82 5.80 -11.77 9.24
N ALA A 83 5.99 -10.91 10.25
CA ALA A 83 5.18 -9.71 10.42
C ALA A 83 5.23 -8.80 9.18
N ILE A 84 6.42 -8.53 8.63
CA ILE A 84 6.61 -7.72 7.42
C ILE A 84 6.00 -8.41 6.19
N ALA A 85 6.08 -9.73 6.09
CA ALA A 85 5.42 -10.47 5.00
C ALA A 85 3.89 -10.26 5.04
N ALA A 86 3.28 -10.36 6.23
CA ALA A 86 1.86 -10.08 6.42
C ALA A 86 1.48 -8.63 6.10
N VAL A 87 2.29 -7.65 6.52
CA VAL A 87 2.13 -6.23 6.15
C VAL A 87 2.07 -6.06 4.64
N ASN A 88 3.04 -6.63 3.91
CA ASN A 88 3.10 -6.52 2.45
C ASN A 88 1.94 -7.23 1.75
N GLU A 89 1.40 -8.29 2.34
CA GLU A 89 0.23 -8.99 1.80
C GLU A 89 -1.06 -8.21 2.01
N ILE A 90 -1.24 -7.61 3.18
CA ILE A 90 -2.42 -6.79 3.51
C ILE A 90 -2.41 -5.51 2.67
N ALA A 91 -1.26 -4.85 2.53
CA ALA A 91 -1.09 -3.64 1.73
C ALA A 91 -2.08 -2.52 2.13
N SER A 92 -2.07 -2.16 3.41
CA SER A 92 -3.00 -1.20 4.02
C SER A 92 -2.83 0.21 3.47
N GLU A 93 -3.90 1.00 3.55
CA GLU A 93 -3.92 2.44 3.24
C GLU A 93 -2.92 3.21 4.08
N HIS A 94 -3.07 3.15 5.41
CA HIS A 94 -2.15 3.75 6.37
C HIS A 94 -1.33 2.64 7.05
N MET A 95 -0.02 2.80 7.04
CA MET A 95 0.93 1.86 7.64
C MET A 95 1.80 2.56 8.65
N GLU A 96 1.63 2.26 9.93
CA GLU A 96 2.48 2.78 11.00
C GLU A 96 3.54 1.75 11.40
N ILE A 97 4.79 2.20 11.57
CA ILE A 97 5.91 1.37 12.01
C ILE A 97 6.39 1.89 13.36
N VAL A 98 5.99 1.20 14.43
CA VAL A 98 6.29 1.56 15.83
C VAL A 98 7.19 0.48 16.44
N THR A 99 8.42 0.46 15.98
CA THR A 99 9.44 -0.52 16.38
C THR A 99 10.71 0.17 16.85
N LYS A 100 11.59 -0.55 17.52
CA LYS A 100 12.89 -0.03 17.97
C LYS A 100 13.73 0.55 16.83
N ASN A 101 13.67 -0.04 15.64
CA ASN A 101 14.43 0.38 14.46
C ASN A 101 13.49 0.60 13.26
N PRO A 102 12.59 1.60 13.29
CA PRO A 102 11.50 1.71 12.32
C PRO A 102 12.00 2.01 10.91
N PHE A 103 13.11 2.74 10.73
CA PHE A 103 13.70 3.01 9.41
C PHE A 103 14.28 1.74 8.75
N GLU A 104 14.83 0.80 9.53
CA GLU A 104 15.28 -0.49 9.00
C GLU A 104 14.08 -1.32 8.52
N VAL A 105 13.02 -1.37 9.31
CA VAL A 105 11.79 -2.08 8.97
C VAL A 105 11.15 -1.50 7.71
N MET A 106 11.09 -0.15 7.61
CA MET A 106 10.53 0.55 6.45
C MET A 106 11.17 0.09 5.13
N THR A 107 12.47 -0.19 5.10
CA THR A 107 13.14 -0.63 3.85
C THR A 107 12.63 -1.97 3.30
N LYS A 108 11.92 -2.74 4.12
CA LYS A 108 11.37 -4.07 3.77
C LYS A 108 9.87 -4.01 3.46
N VAL A 109 9.20 -2.89 3.79
CA VAL A 109 7.79 -2.65 3.43
C VAL A 109 7.71 -2.16 1.99
N ARG A 110 6.91 -2.85 1.17
CA ARG A 110 6.76 -2.57 -0.26
C ARG A 110 5.39 -2.04 -0.62
N ASN A 111 4.38 -2.44 0.14
CA ASN A 111 2.99 -2.24 -0.20
C ASN A 111 2.28 -1.51 0.95
N ALA A 112 2.18 -0.19 0.82
CA ALA A 112 1.38 0.66 1.72
C ALA A 112 0.97 1.93 0.97
N GLY A 113 -0.17 2.50 1.31
CA GLY A 113 -0.59 3.78 0.75
C GLY A 113 0.28 4.92 1.27
N ALA A 114 0.44 5.03 2.57
CA ALA A 114 1.39 5.92 3.24
C ALA A 114 2.07 5.18 4.40
N ILE A 115 3.34 5.52 4.66
CA ILE A 115 4.12 4.93 5.76
C ILE A 115 4.44 6.02 6.77
N PHE A 116 4.07 5.78 8.02
CA PHE A 116 4.30 6.64 9.18
C PHE A 116 5.35 5.98 10.08
N ILE A 117 6.41 6.71 10.43
CA ILE A 117 7.62 6.12 11.02
C ILE A 117 7.84 6.63 12.43
N GLY A 118 7.76 5.73 13.40
CA GLY A 118 8.01 6.01 14.81
C GLY A 118 6.77 6.47 15.58
N GLU A 119 6.86 6.44 16.90
CA GLU A 119 5.75 6.63 17.85
C GLU A 119 5.08 8.02 17.83
N TYR A 120 5.71 9.02 17.21
CA TYR A 120 5.18 10.38 17.09
C TYR A 120 4.69 10.71 15.67
N SER A 121 4.65 9.73 14.80
CA SER A 121 4.19 9.87 13.41
C SER A 121 2.95 9.02 13.20
N SER A 122 1.88 9.36 13.91
CA SER A 122 0.57 8.74 13.71
C SER A 122 -0.14 9.29 12.47
N GLU A 123 -1.25 8.68 12.08
CA GLU A 123 -2.01 9.05 10.87
C GLU A 123 -2.51 10.52 10.86
N PRO A 124 -3.08 11.11 11.94
CA PRO A 124 -3.63 12.45 11.90
C PRO A 124 -2.68 13.57 11.45
N PRO A 125 -1.37 13.59 11.80
CA PRO A 125 -0.42 14.49 11.15
C PRO A 125 -0.38 14.39 9.63
N GLY A 126 -0.54 13.20 9.06
CA GLY A 126 -0.55 12.99 7.62
C GLY A 126 -1.73 13.67 6.94
N ASP A 127 -2.90 13.53 7.50
CA ASP A 127 -4.14 14.10 6.98
C ASP A 127 -4.21 15.62 7.11
N TYR A 128 -3.70 16.17 8.22
CA TYR A 128 -3.98 17.56 8.55
C TYR A 128 -2.80 18.52 8.37
N PHE A 129 -1.55 18.06 8.36
CA PHE A 129 -0.42 18.99 8.45
C PHE A 129 0.84 18.61 7.66
N ALA A 130 1.15 17.33 7.45
CA ALA A 130 2.43 16.89 6.87
C ALA A 130 2.64 17.27 5.40
N GLY A 131 1.57 17.54 4.66
CA GLY A 131 1.61 18.06 3.29
C GLY A 131 1.37 17.05 2.17
N PRO A 132 1.71 15.74 2.27
CA PRO A 132 1.31 14.77 1.26
C PRO A 132 -0.21 14.69 1.08
N ASN A 133 -0.66 14.20 -0.09
CA ASN A 133 -2.08 13.99 -0.33
C ASN A 133 -2.59 12.80 0.50
N HIS A 134 -3.74 12.97 1.14
CA HIS A 134 -4.39 11.94 1.97
C HIS A 134 -5.32 11.01 1.18
N ILE A 135 -5.45 11.17 -0.14
CA ILE A 135 -6.18 10.23 -0.99
C ILE A 135 -5.23 9.09 -1.34
N LEU A 136 -5.39 7.99 -0.62
CA LEU A 136 -4.49 6.85 -0.63
C LEU A 136 -5.18 5.62 -1.23
N PRO A 137 -4.42 4.65 -1.75
CA PRO A 137 -4.98 3.38 -2.20
C PRO A 137 -5.47 2.53 -1.03
N THR A 138 -6.67 1.94 -1.16
CA THR A 138 -7.33 1.09 -0.17
C THR A 138 -7.59 -0.31 -0.72
N ASN A 139 -8.07 -1.24 0.11
CA ASN A 139 -8.44 -2.62 -0.28
C ASN A 139 -7.30 -3.39 -0.99
N GLY A 140 -6.09 -3.27 -0.46
CA GLY A 140 -4.92 -3.95 -1.01
C GLY A 140 -4.39 -3.37 -2.33
N THR A 141 -4.99 -2.29 -2.84
CA THR A 141 -4.55 -1.68 -4.11
C THR A 141 -3.22 -0.94 -3.98
N ALA A 142 -2.71 -0.72 -2.77
CA ALA A 142 -1.35 -0.23 -2.53
C ALA A 142 -0.25 -1.17 -3.08
N LYS A 143 -0.60 -2.38 -3.50
CA LYS A 143 0.29 -3.29 -4.26
C LYS A 143 0.67 -2.74 -5.63
N PHE A 144 -0.13 -1.82 -6.21
CA PHE A 144 0.08 -1.31 -7.58
C PHE A 144 -0.38 0.14 -7.81
N PHE A 145 -1.09 0.76 -6.87
CA PHE A 145 -1.43 2.18 -6.91
C PHE A 145 -0.61 2.98 -5.91
N SER A 146 -0.44 4.27 -6.20
CA SER A 146 0.21 5.27 -5.35
C SER A 146 -0.81 6.27 -4.79
N PRO A 147 -0.43 7.09 -3.79
CA PRO A 147 -1.22 8.26 -3.39
C PRO A 147 -1.51 9.17 -4.58
N LEU A 148 -2.67 9.82 -4.58
CA LEU A 148 -3.03 10.79 -5.61
C LEU A 148 -1.95 11.88 -5.70
N ASN A 149 -1.43 12.09 -6.91
CA ASN A 149 -0.37 13.06 -7.17
C ASN A 149 -0.52 13.70 -8.55
N VAL A 150 0.41 14.58 -8.92
CA VAL A 150 0.37 15.31 -10.19
C VAL A 150 0.43 14.39 -11.40
N ASP A 151 1.11 13.23 -11.30
CA ASP A 151 1.21 12.27 -12.40
C ASP A 151 -0.16 11.70 -12.84
N ASP A 152 -1.12 11.62 -11.92
CA ASP A 152 -2.49 11.16 -12.21
C ASP A 152 -3.24 12.11 -13.17
N PHE A 153 -2.81 13.38 -13.23
CA PHE A 153 -3.35 14.41 -14.12
C PHE A 153 -2.47 14.64 -15.36
N MET A 154 -1.37 13.90 -15.50
CA MET A 154 -0.44 13.99 -16.62
C MET A 154 -0.71 12.90 -17.65
N LYS A 155 -0.97 13.33 -18.89
CA LYS A 155 -1.10 12.38 -20.01
C LYS A 155 0.26 12.13 -20.64
N LYS A 156 0.63 10.85 -20.82
CA LYS A 156 1.84 10.41 -21.48
C LYS A 156 1.49 9.76 -22.82
N THR A 157 2.26 10.05 -23.88
CA THR A 157 2.11 9.45 -25.20
C THR A 157 3.47 9.02 -25.72
N SER A 158 3.59 7.79 -26.19
CA SER A 158 4.80 7.31 -26.84
C SER A 158 4.85 7.84 -28.27
N ILE A 159 6.00 8.39 -28.67
CA ILE A 159 6.28 8.84 -30.03
C ILE A 159 7.38 7.94 -30.58
N ILE A 160 7.08 7.23 -31.68
CA ILE A 160 8.00 6.28 -32.31
C ILE A 160 8.26 6.77 -33.73
N SER A 161 9.55 6.99 -34.07
CA SER A 161 9.98 7.37 -35.41
C SER A 161 11.20 6.54 -35.82
N TYR A 162 11.11 5.87 -36.96
CA TYR A 162 12.22 5.12 -37.56
C TYR A 162 12.56 5.71 -38.92
N SER A 163 13.86 5.87 -39.23
CA SER A 163 14.31 6.06 -40.60
C SER A 163 14.29 4.72 -41.34
N LYS A 164 14.33 4.75 -42.72
CA LYS A 164 14.44 3.56 -43.51
C LYS A 164 15.66 2.70 -43.13
N ASP A 165 16.80 3.34 -42.91
CA ASP A 165 18.04 2.66 -42.49
C ASP A 165 17.96 2.03 -41.12
N ALA A 166 17.30 2.71 -40.16
CA ALA A 166 17.09 2.16 -38.82
C ALA A 166 16.17 0.93 -38.88
N LEU A 167 15.06 1.01 -39.63
CA LEU A 167 14.14 -0.09 -39.78
C LEU A 167 14.77 -1.26 -40.53
N ALA A 168 15.62 -1.00 -41.57
CA ALA A 168 16.33 -2.02 -42.32
C ALA A 168 17.20 -2.95 -41.47
N ARG A 169 17.68 -2.47 -40.33
CA ARG A 169 18.51 -3.27 -39.41
C ARG A 169 17.72 -4.29 -38.62
N VAL A 170 16.44 -4.08 -38.41
CA VAL A 170 15.58 -4.88 -37.50
C VAL A 170 14.35 -5.48 -38.17
N HIS A 171 14.08 -5.17 -39.44
CA HIS A 171 12.84 -5.57 -40.11
C HIS A 171 12.62 -7.08 -40.11
N LYS A 172 13.69 -7.87 -40.32
CA LYS A 172 13.61 -9.34 -40.38
C LYS A 172 13.23 -9.93 -39.02
N ASP A 173 13.75 -9.38 -37.96
CA ASP A 173 13.44 -9.83 -36.59
C ASP A 173 11.99 -9.49 -36.22
N ILE A 174 11.50 -8.30 -36.62
CA ILE A 174 10.10 -7.92 -36.44
C ILE A 174 9.18 -8.82 -37.25
N GLU A 175 9.50 -9.13 -38.52
CA GLU A 175 8.72 -10.05 -39.34
C GLU A 175 8.67 -11.46 -38.75
N LEU A 176 9.81 -11.95 -38.24
CA LEU A 176 9.89 -13.26 -37.60
C LEU A 176 9.01 -13.29 -36.35
N PHE A 177 9.16 -12.30 -35.49
CA PHE A 177 8.40 -12.23 -34.25
C PHE A 177 6.88 -12.17 -34.49
N ALA A 178 6.46 -11.34 -35.44
CA ALA A 178 5.05 -11.22 -35.81
C ALA A 178 4.49 -12.55 -36.41
N LYS A 179 5.31 -13.32 -37.16
CA LYS A 179 4.89 -14.63 -37.67
C LYS A 179 4.76 -15.68 -36.57
N GLU A 180 5.68 -15.70 -35.61
CA GLU A 180 5.60 -16.61 -34.45
C GLU A 180 4.36 -16.35 -33.59
N GLU A 181 3.91 -15.09 -33.52
CA GLU A 181 2.64 -14.71 -32.90
C GLU A 181 1.40 -14.99 -33.77
N GLY A 182 1.59 -15.46 -35.01
CA GLY A 182 0.50 -15.67 -35.97
C GLY A 182 -0.05 -14.37 -36.58
N LEU A 183 0.62 -13.23 -36.40
CA LEU A 183 0.18 -11.91 -36.87
C LEU A 183 0.74 -11.58 -38.26
N THR A 184 0.24 -12.26 -39.26
CA THR A 184 0.76 -12.17 -40.66
C THR A 184 0.60 -10.77 -41.26
N ALA A 185 -0.45 -10.02 -40.91
CA ALA A 185 -0.61 -8.64 -41.36
C ALA A 185 0.43 -7.69 -40.74
N HIS A 186 0.84 -7.92 -39.51
CA HIS A 186 1.95 -7.17 -38.86
C HIS A 186 3.27 -7.47 -39.59
N ALA A 187 3.56 -8.74 -39.85
CA ALA A 187 4.74 -9.12 -40.64
C ALA A 187 4.72 -8.48 -42.04
N ASN A 188 3.58 -8.53 -42.73
CA ASN A 188 3.43 -7.93 -44.07
C ASN A 188 3.60 -6.40 -44.04
N SER A 189 3.10 -5.73 -43.00
CA SER A 189 3.29 -4.28 -42.85
C SER A 189 4.76 -3.86 -42.84
N ILE A 190 5.65 -4.68 -42.32
CA ILE A 190 7.09 -4.43 -42.33
C ILE A 190 7.70 -4.84 -43.67
N LYS A 191 7.35 -6.03 -44.18
CA LYS A 191 7.89 -6.62 -45.38
C LYS A 191 7.73 -5.70 -46.60
N VAL A 192 6.53 -5.16 -46.84
CA VAL A 192 6.23 -4.32 -48.00
C VAL A 192 7.05 -3.03 -48.09
N ARG A 193 7.65 -2.58 -46.97
CA ARG A 193 8.52 -1.42 -46.96
C ARG A 193 9.91 -1.64 -47.55
N PHE A 194 10.26 -2.92 -47.83
CA PHE A 194 11.53 -3.36 -48.37
C PHE A 194 11.37 -4.21 -49.63
N GLU A 195 10.16 -4.36 -50.16
CA GLU A 195 9.92 -4.92 -51.48
C GLU A 195 10.25 -3.86 -52.55
N GLU A 196 10.97 -4.25 -53.58
CA GLU A 196 11.16 -3.41 -54.77
C GLU A 196 9.85 -3.40 -55.59
N GLU A 197 9.48 -2.21 -56.12
CA GLU A 197 8.33 -2.06 -57.01
C GLU A 197 8.57 -2.78 -58.35
#